data_11b954f8a56cda85acd18f1d0fba288e
#
_entry.id   11b954f8a56cda85acd18f1d0fba288e
#
_cell.length_a   1.000
_cell.length_b   1.000
_cell.length_c   1.000
_cell.angle_alpha   90.00
_cell.angle_beta   90.00
_cell.angle_gamma   90.00
#
_symmetry.space_group_name_H-M   'P 1'
#
loop_
_entity.id
_entity.type
_entity.pdbx_description
1 polymer ?
#
loop_
_entity_poly.entity_id
_entity_poly.type
_entity_poly.pdbx_seq_one_letter_code
_entity_poly.pdbx_strand_id
1 'polypeptide(L)'
;MYVKNQGYRFIATVKQFKKNKNQSFVLLLNPTAKTEDEPLRDHVFMKIPKHIFDKLYDENAKVIEFSADINTYTHANKNIDYMKQKHCLTKPRKFEIVKWLKKDG
;
A
#
# COMPACT_ATOMS: atom_id res chain seq x y z
N MET A 1 12.54 1.79 12.93
CA MET A 1 12.85 2.73 11.84
C MET A 1 12.85 1.97 10.51
N TYR A 2 12.20 2.54 9.50
CA TYR A 2 12.14 1.90 8.18
C TYR A 2 13.41 2.15 7.39
N VAL A 3 13.87 1.12 6.69
CA VAL A 3 15.10 1.17 5.89
C VAL A 3 14.76 1.03 4.43
N LYS A 4 15.30 1.92 3.60
CA LYS A 4 15.10 1.91 2.15
C LYS A 4 15.69 0.64 1.54
N ASN A 5 15.03 0.12 0.51
CA ASN A 5 15.44 -1.09 -0.24
C ASN A 5 15.42 -2.37 0.60
N GLN A 6 14.64 -2.36 1.67
CA GLN A 6 14.48 -3.54 2.52
C GLN A 6 13.03 -4.00 2.46
N GLY A 7 12.82 -5.32 2.50
CA GLY A 7 11.49 -5.91 2.55
C GLY A 7 10.95 -5.99 3.96
N TYR A 8 9.64 -5.74 4.09
CA TYR A 8 8.93 -5.83 5.36
C TYR A 8 7.61 -6.53 5.16
N ARG A 9 7.08 -7.06 6.24
CA ARG A 9 5.70 -7.56 6.27
C ARG A 9 4.82 -6.46 6.83
N PHE A 10 3.89 -5.96 6.01
CA PHE A 10 3.00 -4.85 6.38
C PHE A 10 1.60 -5.32 6.68
N ILE A 11 0.93 -4.58 7.54
CA ILE A 11 -0.51 -4.65 7.72
C ILE A 11 -1.08 -3.25 7.45
N ALA A 12 -2.18 -3.17 6.74
CA ALA A 12 -2.76 -1.88 6.35
C ALA A 12 -4.27 -2.00 6.16
N THR A 13 -4.95 -0.87 6.34
CA THR A 13 -6.38 -0.76 6.06
C THR A 13 -6.59 -0.33 4.61
N VAL A 14 -7.46 -1.03 3.90
CA VAL A 14 -7.82 -0.68 2.53
C VAL A 14 -8.86 0.43 2.57
N LYS A 15 -8.53 1.57 1.97
CA LYS A 15 -9.43 2.71 1.88
C LYS A 15 -10.18 2.74 0.56
N GLN A 16 -9.50 2.46 -0.54
CA GLN A 16 -10.06 2.65 -1.86
C GLN A 16 -9.35 1.77 -2.87
N PHE A 17 -10.09 1.31 -3.85
CA PHE A 17 -9.55 0.65 -5.04
C PHE A 17 -9.60 1.62 -6.20
N LYS A 18 -8.53 1.67 -6.99
CA LYS A 18 -8.46 2.59 -8.11
C LYS A 18 -7.84 1.92 -9.33
N LYS A 19 -8.47 2.10 -10.48
CA LYS A 19 -7.91 1.69 -11.78
C LYS A 19 -7.57 2.92 -12.59
N ASN A 20 -6.41 2.87 -13.25
CA ASN A 20 -5.98 3.91 -14.16
C ASN A 20 -5.38 3.26 -15.40
N LYS A 21 -6.12 3.31 -16.52
CA LYS A 21 -5.76 2.60 -17.76
C LYS A 21 -5.61 1.10 -17.47
N ASN A 22 -4.41 0.56 -17.69
CA ASN A 22 -4.12 -0.86 -17.48
C ASN A 22 -3.49 -1.14 -16.11
N GLN A 23 -3.52 -0.17 -15.21
CA GLN A 23 -2.90 -0.30 -13.90
C GLN A 23 -3.94 -0.34 -12.80
N SER A 24 -3.69 -1.18 -11.80
CA SER A 24 -4.55 -1.34 -10.64
C SER A 24 -3.82 -0.89 -9.39
N PHE A 25 -4.50 -0.10 -8.56
CA PHE A 25 -3.93 0.46 -7.34
C PHE A 25 -4.87 0.23 -6.18
N VAL A 26 -4.29 0.17 -4.99
CA VAL A 26 -5.05 0.20 -3.75
C VAL A 26 -4.52 1.34 -2.89
N LEU A 27 -5.44 2.13 -2.33
CA LEU A 27 -5.08 3.15 -1.36
C LEU A 27 -5.11 2.52 0.03
N LEU A 28 -3.96 2.51 0.68
CA LEU A 28 -3.79 1.93 2.00
C LEU A 28 -3.63 3.02 3.05
N LEU A 29 -4.26 2.82 4.19
CA LEU A 29 -4.11 3.72 5.34
C LEU A 29 -3.16 3.08 6.35
N ASN A 30 -2.24 3.89 6.83
CA ASN A 30 -1.32 3.54 7.91
C ASN A 30 -0.60 2.19 7.72
N PRO A 31 0.02 1.95 6.54
CA PRO A 31 0.77 0.71 6.36
C PRO A 31 1.89 0.62 7.38
N THR A 32 1.82 -0.39 8.23
CA THR A 32 2.72 -0.56 9.36
C THR A 32 3.40 -1.92 9.27
N ALA A 33 4.72 -1.93 9.29
CA ALA A 33 5.45 -3.19 9.32
C ALA A 33 5.30 -3.86 10.68
N LYS A 34 5.21 -5.18 10.69
CA LYS A 34 5.02 -5.96 11.93
C LYS A 34 6.16 -5.77 12.92
N THR A 35 7.32 -5.38 12.44
CA THR A 35 8.51 -5.13 13.26
C THR A 35 8.64 -3.69 13.72
N GLU A 36 7.69 -2.83 13.36
CA GLU A 36 7.74 -1.40 13.65
C GLU A 36 6.49 -0.97 14.43
N ASP A 37 6.64 0.06 15.26
CA ASP A 37 5.54 0.58 16.08
C ASP A 37 4.74 1.66 15.36
N GLU A 38 5.34 2.29 14.36
CA GLU A 38 4.72 3.41 13.66
C GLU A 38 4.49 3.08 12.19
N PRO A 39 3.45 3.66 11.58
CA PRO A 39 3.22 3.46 10.15
C PRO A 39 4.33 4.11 9.33
N LEU A 40 4.56 3.55 8.15
CA LEU A 40 5.48 4.12 7.18
C LEU A 40 5.02 5.53 6.75
N ARG A 41 3.71 5.66 6.54
CA ARG A 41 3.03 6.90 6.15
C ARG A 41 1.57 6.82 6.56
N ASP A 42 0.88 7.98 6.56
CA ASP A 42 -0.59 7.99 6.81
C ASP A 42 -1.34 7.26 5.72
N HIS A 43 -0.91 7.38 4.48
CA HIS A 43 -1.54 6.68 3.35
C HIS A 43 -0.54 6.48 2.23
N VAL A 44 -0.78 5.46 1.43
CA VAL A 44 0.04 5.18 0.26
C VAL A 44 -0.81 4.51 -0.82
N PHE A 45 -0.63 4.93 -2.07
CA PHE A 45 -1.14 4.18 -3.20
C PHE A 45 -0.12 3.12 -3.58
N MET A 46 -0.57 1.87 -3.63
CA MET A 46 0.29 0.76 -4.00
C MET A 46 -0.24 0.11 -5.27
N LYS A 47 0.64 -0.01 -6.26
CA LYS A 47 0.30 -0.74 -7.48
C LYS A 47 0.28 -2.22 -7.18
N ILE A 48 -0.78 -2.90 -7.61
CA ILE A 48 -0.94 -4.35 -7.41
C ILE A 48 -1.29 -5.03 -8.73
N PRO A 49 -0.98 -6.32 -8.87
CA PRO A 49 -1.42 -7.08 -10.05
C PRO A 49 -2.94 -7.12 -10.14
N LYS A 50 -3.45 -7.22 -11.36
CA LYS A 50 -4.88 -7.24 -11.59
C LYS A 50 -5.58 -8.38 -10.83
N HIS A 51 -4.99 -9.57 -10.82
CA HIS A 51 -5.61 -10.71 -10.14
C HIS A 51 -5.71 -10.51 -8.63
N ILE A 52 -4.76 -9.80 -8.03
CA ILE A 52 -4.82 -9.43 -6.61
C ILE A 52 -5.89 -8.36 -6.38
N PHE A 53 -5.94 -7.36 -7.25
CA PHE A 53 -6.97 -6.31 -7.19
C PHE A 53 -8.36 -6.95 -7.21
N ASP A 54 -8.60 -7.83 -8.19
CA ASP A 54 -9.90 -8.47 -8.34
C ASP A 54 -10.26 -9.31 -7.11
N LYS A 55 -9.31 -10.05 -6.57
CA LYS A 55 -9.53 -10.85 -5.37
C LYS A 55 -9.88 -9.98 -4.15
N LEU A 56 -9.08 -8.95 -3.89
CA LEU A 56 -9.31 -8.08 -2.74
C LEU A 56 -10.65 -7.32 -2.86
N TYR A 57 -10.96 -6.89 -4.07
CA TYR A 57 -12.20 -6.18 -4.35
C TYR A 57 -13.42 -7.11 -4.18
N ASP A 58 -13.38 -8.28 -4.81
CA ASP A 58 -14.50 -9.22 -4.78
C ASP A 58 -14.76 -9.76 -3.38
N GLU A 59 -13.72 -9.93 -2.58
CA GLU A 59 -13.86 -10.42 -1.21
C GLU A 59 -14.11 -9.32 -0.19
N ASN A 60 -14.21 -8.07 -0.61
CA ASN A 60 -14.44 -6.92 0.28
C ASN A 60 -13.38 -6.82 1.38
N ALA A 61 -12.12 -6.93 1.00
CA ALA A 61 -11.01 -6.83 1.94
C ALA A 61 -10.97 -5.47 2.63
N LYS A 62 -10.94 -5.46 3.96
CA LYS A 62 -10.87 -4.24 4.77
C LYS A 62 -9.47 -4.02 5.31
N VAL A 63 -8.86 -5.07 5.84
CA VAL A 63 -7.49 -5.04 6.36
C VAL A 63 -6.72 -6.16 5.69
N ILE A 64 -5.58 -5.82 5.14
CA ILE A 64 -4.74 -6.79 4.44
C ILE A 64 -3.34 -6.81 5.05
N GLU A 65 -2.69 -7.95 4.89
CA GLU A 65 -1.30 -8.15 5.25
C GLU A 65 -0.56 -8.57 3.98
N PHE A 66 0.62 -8.03 3.79
CA PHE A 66 1.40 -8.32 2.59
C PHE A 66 2.87 -8.03 2.85
N SER A 67 3.73 -8.59 2.01
CA SER A 67 5.15 -8.26 2.00
C SER A 67 5.43 -7.27 0.88
N ALA A 68 6.29 -6.31 1.13
CA ALA A 68 6.70 -5.33 0.13
C ALA A 68 8.04 -4.73 0.49
N ASP A 69 8.71 -4.19 -0.52
CA ASP A 69 9.96 -3.47 -0.31
C ASP A 69 9.66 -1.98 -0.19
N ILE A 70 10.43 -1.30 0.62
CA ILE A 70 10.33 0.15 0.73
C ILE A 70 11.28 0.77 -0.28
N ASN A 71 10.75 1.71 -1.05
CA ASN A 71 11.56 2.50 -1.94
C ASN A 71 11.24 3.97 -1.72
N THR A 72 12.05 4.85 -2.27
CA THR A 72 11.78 6.28 -2.23
C THR A 72 11.77 6.82 -3.64
N TYR A 73 10.86 7.74 -3.90
CA TYR A 73 10.89 8.49 -5.14
C TYR A 73 10.91 9.98 -4.83
N THR A 74 11.52 10.73 -5.72
CA THR A 74 11.59 12.16 -5.60
C THR A 74 10.47 12.77 -6.43
N HIS A 75 9.63 13.54 -5.76
CA HIS A 75 8.55 14.24 -6.44
C HIS A 75 9.05 15.67 -6.77
N ALA A 76 9.36 15.88 -8.04
CA ALA A 76 9.76 17.21 -8.51
C ALA A 76 8.49 18.01 -8.81
N ASN A 77 8.28 19.05 -8.05
CA ASN A 77 7.24 20.02 -8.35
C ASN A 77 7.91 21.27 -8.91
N LYS A 78 7.52 21.66 -10.12
CA LYS A 78 8.13 22.80 -10.82
C LYS A 78 7.98 24.13 -10.09
N ASN A 79 7.03 24.21 -9.17
CA ASN A 79 6.75 25.42 -8.42
C ASN A 79 7.41 25.44 -7.05
N ILE A 80 8.22 24.45 -6.74
CA ILE A 80 8.85 24.31 -5.43
C ILE A 80 10.34 24.08 -5.64
N ASP A 81 11.17 24.88 -5.00
CA ASP A 81 12.61 24.81 -5.15
C ASP A 81 13.26 23.64 -4.44
N TYR A 82 12.47 22.71 -3.93
CA TYR A 82 12.99 21.52 -3.27
C TYR A 82 12.24 20.29 -3.71
N MET A 83 12.92 19.16 -3.62
CA MET A 83 12.36 17.86 -3.94
C MET A 83 11.99 17.13 -2.67
N LYS A 84 10.72 16.70 -2.56
CA LYS A 84 10.28 15.86 -1.46
C LYS A 84 10.51 14.40 -1.80
N GLN A 85 11.22 13.71 -0.94
CA GLN A 85 11.31 12.25 -1.01
C GLN A 85 10.09 11.65 -0.34
N LYS A 86 9.44 10.74 -1.05
CA LYS A 86 8.28 10.02 -0.52
C LYS A 86 8.58 8.53 -0.52
N HIS A 87 8.23 7.87 0.56
CA HIS A 87 8.31 6.43 0.62
C HIS A 87 7.17 5.80 -0.17
N CYS A 88 7.48 4.78 -0.93
CA CYS A 88 6.49 3.98 -1.64
C CYS A 88 6.76 2.51 -1.42
N LEU A 89 5.73 1.70 -1.63
CA LEU A 89 5.80 0.25 -1.50
C LEU A 89 5.92 -0.35 -2.90
N THR A 90 6.93 -1.21 -3.07
CA THR A 90 7.19 -1.86 -4.35
C THR A 90 7.24 -3.37 -4.17
N LYS A 91 7.03 -4.10 -5.26
CA LYS A 91 7.04 -5.57 -5.28
C LYS A 91 6.13 -6.17 -4.20
N PRO A 92 4.85 -5.74 -4.14
CA PRO A 92 3.93 -6.31 -3.17
C PRO A 92 3.67 -7.79 -3.49
N ARG A 93 3.67 -8.62 -2.44
CA ARG A 93 3.56 -10.06 -2.59
C ARG A 93 3.05 -10.70 -1.32
N LYS A 94 2.65 -11.97 -1.40
CA LYS A 94 2.18 -12.79 -0.26
C LYS A 94 1.04 -12.10 0.48
N PHE A 95 -0.02 -11.76 -0.27
CA PHE A 95 -1.18 -11.08 0.28
C PHE A 95 -2.05 -12.02 1.11
N GLU A 96 -2.51 -11.50 2.25
CA GLU A 96 -3.51 -12.16 3.09
C GLU A 96 -4.56 -11.15 3.51
N ILE A 97 -5.82 -11.58 3.54
CA ILE A 97 -6.90 -10.74 4.05
C ILE A 97 -7.05 -11.02 5.53
N VAL A 98 -6.89 -9.98 6.34
CA VAL A 98 -6.99 -10.09 7.81
C VAL A 98 -8.41 -9.82 8.27
N LYS A 99 -9.06 -8.83 7.65
CA LYS A 99 -10.45 -8.49 7.97
C LYS A 99 -11.20 -8.15 6.70
N TRP A 100 -12.48 -8.46 6.70
CA TRP A 100 -13.40 -8.18 5.60
C TRP A 100 -14.38 -7.10 6.02
N LEU A 101 -14.85 -6.31 5.05
CA LEU A 101 -15.96 -5.39 5.29
C LEU A 101 -17.20 -6.21 5.60
N LYS A 102 -17.87 -5.86 6.71
CA LYS A 102 -19.15 -6.48 7.02
C LYS A 102 -20.17 -6.07 5.97
N LYS A 103 -20.77 -7.06 5.31
CA LYS A 103 -21.97 -6.82 4.55
C LYS A 103 -23.10 -6.70 5.54
N ASP A 104 -23.79 -5.57 5.51
CA ASP A 104 -25.05 -5.44 6.20
C ASP A 104 -26.02 -6.44 5.56
N GLY A 105 -26.27 -7.48 6.28
CA GLY A 105 -26.96 -8.64 5.83
C GLY A 105 -28.37 -8.50 5.51
#